data_2763a11ce3ebe5fe19837c48f98ce236
#
_entry.id   2763a11ce3ebe5fe19837c48f98ce236
#
_cell.length_a   1.000
_cell.length_b   1.000
_cell.length_c   1.000
_cell.angle_alpha   90.00
_cell.angle_beta   90.00
_cell.angle_gamma   90.00
#
_symmetry.space_group_name_H-M   'P 1'
#
loop_
_entity.id
_entity.type
_entity.pdbx_description
1 polymer ?
#
loop_
_entity_poly.entity_id
_entity_poly.type
_entity_poly.pdbx_seq_one_letter_code
_entity_poly.pdbx_strand_id
1 'polypeptide(L)'
;MIIFYYYIIYNIMSHTIFEKIWDNHIVYPNSKSINESINPDSYLLYIDRHLIHEVTSPQAFDGLRTNNRKVRRPDLTFATMDHNVPTTNRSLPIVDQISAIQINTLIENCKEFGIRLFDLDSPNQGIVHVIGPELGLTLPGATIVCGDSHTSTHGAFGAFAFGIGTSEVEHVLATQCLWLNKPKTMEINFIGEPKNLLAVSAKDII
;
A
#
# COMPACT_ATOMS: atom_id res chain seq x y z
N MET A 1 -29.29 -4.34 36.60
CA MET A 1 -27.85 -4.57 36.49
C MET A 1 -27.47 -5.53 35.36
N ILE A 2 -28.25 -6.53 35.01
CA ILE A 2 -28.03 -7.51 33.96
C ILE A 2 -28.24 -6.92 32.53
N ILE A 3 -29.18 -6.00 32.36
CA ILE A 3 -29.52 -5.38 31.07
C ILE A 3 -28.41 -4.44 30.60
N PHE A 4 -27.70 -3.76 31.50
CA PHE A 4 -26.57 -2.88 31.16
C PHE A 4 -25.32 -3.67 30.67
N TYR A 5 -25.10 -4.86 31.22
CA TYR A 5 -24.03 -5.76 30.79
C TYR A 5 -24.27 -6.35 29.40
N TYR A 6 -25.51 -6.66 29.07
CA TYR A 6 -25.91 -7.14 27.75
C TYR A 6 -25.75 -6.06 26.67
N TYR A 7 -26.05 -4.80 26.99
CA TYR A 7 -25.90 -3.68 26.06
C TYR A 7 -24.42 -3.35 25.76
N ILE A 8 -23.54 -3.47 26.75
CA ILE A 8 -22.09 -3.29 26.59
C ILE A 8 -21.49 -4.45 25.78
N ILE A 9 -21.91 -5.68 26.01
CA ILE A 9 -21.45 -6.85 25.27
C ILE A 9 -21.92 -6.81 23.80
N TYR A 10 -23.13 -6.34 23.54
CA TYR A 10 -23.66 -6.25 22.17
C TYR A 10 -23.01 -5.13 21.33
N ASN A 11 -22.51 -4.09 21.99
CA ASN A 11 -21.72 -3.03 21.30
C ASN A 11 -20.23 -3.37 21.13
N ILE A 12 -19.73 -4.42 21.77
CA ILE A 12 -18.36 -4.94 21.58
C ILE A 12 -18.32 -5.97 20.44
N MET A 13 -19.48 -6.45 19.98
CA MET A 13 -19.56 -7.52 18.99
C MET A 13 -19.75 -6.97 17.58
N SER A 14 -18.78 -7.32 16.76
CA SER A 14 -18.80 -7.46 15.30
C SER A 14 -18.26 -6.30 14.45
N HIS A 15 -17.09 -5.80 14.79
CA HIS A 15 -16.27 -5.16 13.76
C HIS A 15 -15.49 -6.24 13.00
N THR A 16 -15.58 -6.22 11.67
CA THR A 16 -14.70 -7.00 10.81
C THR A 16 -13.23 -6.57 11.03
N ILE A 17 -12.27 -7.38 10.62
CA ILE A 17 -10.86 -6.98 10.69
C ILE A 17 -10.63 -5.66 9.93
N PHE A 18 -11.30 -5.49 8.79
CA PHE A 18 -11.25 -4.25 8.02
C PHE A 18 -11.74 -3.04 8.82
N GLU A 19 -12.90 -3.14 9.47
CA GLU A 19 -13.45 -2.04 10.28
C GLU A 19 -12.53 -1.68 11.45
N LYS A 20 -11.92 -2.67 12.10
CA LYS A 20 -10.95 -2.43 13.19
C LYS A 20 -9.71 -1.69 12.68
N ILE A 21 -9.19 -2.07 11.51
CA ILE A 21 -8.05 -1.38 10.89
C ILE A 21 -8.48 0.03 10.51
N TRP A 22 -9.59 0.18 9.82
CA TRP A 22 -10.12 1.47 9.38
C TRP A 22 -10.27 2.44 10.54
N ASP A 23 -10.98 2.04 11.59
CA ASP A 23 -11.29 2.92 12.72
C ASP A 23 -10.06 3.34 13.51
N ASN A 24 -9.01 2.47 13.56
CA ASN A 24 -7.74 2.78 14.21
C ASN A 24 -6.84 3.73 13.39
N HIS A 25 -7.09 3.91 12.10
CA HIS A 25 -6.27 4.74 11.21
C HIS A 25 -6.92 6.06 10.82
N ILE A 26 -8.12 6.36 11.30
CA ILE A 26 -8.79 7.63 11.04
C ILE A 26 -8.03 8.75 11.75
N VAL A 27 -7.41 9.64 10.95
CA VAL A 27 -6.78 10.88 11.42
C VAL A 27 -7.83 11.98 11.53
N TYR A 28 -8.74 12.02 10.58
CA TYR A 28 -9.81 12.99 10.55
C TYR A 28 -11.13 12.32 10.13
N PRO A 29 -12.13 12.32 11.00
CA PRO A 29 -13.42 11.75 10.70
C PRO A 29 -14.21 12.75 9.85
N ASN A 30 -14.58 12.34 8.65
CA ASN A 30 -15.58 13.01 7.83
C ASN A 30 -15.25 14.46 7.44
N SER A 31 -15.11 14.71 6.17
CA SER A 31 -14.77 16.00 5.56
C SER A 31 -15.82 17.12 5.75
N LYS A 32 -17.00 16.84 6.27
CA LYS A 32 -18.10 17.80 6.45
C LYS A 32 -17.73 19.09 7.20
N SER A 33 -16.67 19.03 8.01
CA SER A 33 -16.27 20.15 8.86
C SER A 33 -15.09 20.95 8.30
N ILE A 34 -14.47 20.55 7.19
CA ILE A 34 -13.28 21.24 6.66
C ILE A 34 -13.59 22.06 5.41
N ASN A 35 -14.32 21.51 4.45
CA ASN A 35 -14.63 22.18 3.20
C ASN A 35 -15.80 21.49 2.50
N GLU A 36 -16.81 22.25 2.07
CA GLU A 36 -17.97 21.74 1.31
C GLU A 36 -17.57 21.13 -0.05
N SER A 37 -16.36 21.39 -0.52
CA SER A 37 -15.83 20.83 -1.77
C SER A 37 -15.30 19.40 -1.66
N ILE A 38 -15.13 18.87 -0.44
CA ILE A 38 -14.68 17.49 -0.20
C ILE A 38 -15.91 16.60 -0.01
N ASN A 39 -15.90 15.42 -0.64
CA ASN A 39 -16.98 14.46 -0.50
C ASN A 39 -17.26 14.19 1.01
N PRO A 40 -18.49 14.41 1.49
CA PRO A 40 -18.84 14.29 2.91
C PRO A 40 -18.63 12.91 3.50
N ASP A 41 -18.44 11.87 2.69
CA ASP A 41 -18.21 10.51 3.12
C ASP A 41 -16.73 10.08 3.06
N SER A 42 -15.82 11.03 2.80
CA SER A 42 -14.37 10.79 2.80
C SER A 42 -13.77 10.94 4.19
N TYR A 43 -12.83 10.07 4.51
CA TYR A 43 -12.05 10.02 5.74
C TYR A 43 -10.58 10.21 5.42
N LEU A 44 -9.85 10.94 6.24
CA LEU A 44 -8.39 11.00 6.15
C LEU A 44 -7.81 9.86 6.98
N LEU A 45 -7.15 8.92 6.30
CA LEU A 45 -6.53 7.77 6.92
C LEU A 45 -5.01 7.93 6.98
N TYR A 46 -4.42 7.50 8.09
CA TYR A 46 -2.98 7.35 8.22
C TYR A 46 -2.52 6.09 7.48
N ILE A 47 -1.37 6.16 6.82
CA ILE A 47 -0.76 5.06 6.08
C ILE A 47 0.49 4.58 6.81
N ASP A 48 0.49 3.32 7.29
CA ASP A 48 1.61 2.75 8.05
C ASP A 48 2.82 2.45 7.18
N ARG A 49 2.59 1.99 5.93
CA ARG A 49 3.66 1.66 4.99
C ARG A 49 3.33 2.17 3.61
N HIS A 50 4.29 2.87 3.03
CA HIS A 50 4.24 3.27 1.63
C HIS A 50 5.33 2.49 0.87
N LEU A 51 4.92 1.61 -0.02
CA LEU A 51 5.81 0.87 -0.90
C LEU A 51 5.88 1.58 -2.24
N ILE A 52 7.07 1.76 -2.79
CA ILE A 52 7.27 2.46 -4.06
C ILE A 52 8.22 1.68 -4.97
N HIS A 53 8.05 1.86 -6.26
CA HIS A 53 8.91 1.28 -7.29
C HIS A 53 9.18 2.28 -8.42
N GLU A 54 10.01 1.90 -9.39
CA GLU A 54 10.56 2.79 -10.41
C GLU A 54 9.55 3.32 -11.43
N VAL A 55 8.39 2.67 -11.60
CA VAL A 55 7.44 3.03 -12.67
C VAL A 55 6.52 4.18 -12.27
N THR A 56 5.92 4.14 -11.08
CA THR A 56 4.86 5.10 -10.67
C THR A 56 5.36 6.22 -9.76
N SER A 57 6.62 6.18 -9.31
CA SER A 57 7.16 7.16 -8.38
C SER A 57 7.81 8.41 -8.98
N PRO A 58 8.37 8.41 -10.22
CA PRO A 58 9.13 9.56 -10.72
C PRO A 58 8.35 10.87 -10.69
N GLN A 59 7.14 10.89 -11.25
CA GLN A 59 6.30 12.10 -11.29
C GLN A 59 5.86 12.56 -9.90
N ALA A 60 5.68 11.63 -8.96
CA ALA A 60 5.34 11.98 -7.59
C ALA A 60 6.48 12.75 -6.91
N PHE A 61 7.73 12.34 -7.12
CA PHE A 61 8.89 13.07 -6.62
C PHE A 61 9.08 14.43 -7.29
N ASP A 62 8.81 14.54 -8.60
CA ASP A 62 8.81 15.82 -9.31
C ASP A 62 7.76 16.78 -8.75
N GLY A 63 6.58 16.27 -8.40
CA GLY A 63 5.55 17.03 -7.72
C GLY A 63 6.01 17.55 -6.35
N LEU A 64 6.71 16.73 -5.57
CA LEU A 64 7.29 17.17 -4.29
C LEU A 64 8.29 18.30 -4.48
N ARG A 65 9.22 18.18 -5.46
CA ARG A 65 10.21 19.24 -5.77
C ARG A 65 9.53 20.53 -6.19
N THR A 66 8.60 20.45 -7.13
CA THR A 66 7.87 21.61 -7.65
C THR A 66 7.14 22.37 -6.54
N ASN A 67 6.60 21.66 -5.57
CA ASN A 67 5.87 22.21 -4.44
C ASN A 67 6.74 22.49 -3.21
N ASN A 68 8.08 22.30 -3.32
CA ASN A 68 9.04 22.43 -2.21
C ASN A 68 8.64 21.63 -0.96
N ARG A 69 8.19 20.39 -1.18
CA ARG A 69 7.75 19.45 -0.12
C ARG A 69 8.81 18.38 0.11
N LYS A 70 8.87 17.91 1.35
CA LYS A 70 9.71 16.77 1.75
C LYS A 70 8.86 15.52 1.91
N VAL A 71 9.50 14.36 1.86
CA VAL A 71 8.85 13.12 2.29
C VAL A 71 8.62 13.18 3.80
N ARG A 72 7.38 12.97 4.22
CA ARG A 72 6.95 13.11 5.62
C ARG A 72 7.56 12.04 6.53
N ARG A 73 7.54 10.79 6.07
CA ARG A 73 8.00 9.62 6.83
C ARG A 73 8.86 8.72 5.94
N PRO A 74 10.11 9.12 5.64
CA PRO A 74 11.02 8.29 4.85
C PRO A 74 11.33 6.95 5.53
N ASP A 75 11.21 6.87 6.85
CA ASP A 75 11.36 5.66 7.65
C ASP A 75 10.20 4.64 7.49
N LEU A 76 9.05 5.09 6.99
CA LEU A 76 7.88 4.24 6.68
C LEU A 76 7.66 4.04 5.17
N THR A 77 8.56 4.60 4.36
CA THR A 77 8.55 4.46 2.90
C THR A 77 9.69 3.53 2.47
N PHE A 78 9.37 2.52 1.68
CA PHE A 78 10.33 1.51 1.23
C PHE A 78 10.27 1.38 -0.28
N ALA A 79 11.42 1.40 -0.93
CA ALA A 79 11.56 1.34 -2.37
C ALA A 79 12.25 0.06 -2.83
N THR A 80 11.82 -0.48 -3.97
CA THR A 80 12.51 -1.54 -4.70
C THR A 80 12.35 -1.32 -6.19
N MET A 81 13.18 -2.00 -6.98
CA MET A 81 13.03 -2.07 -8.44
C MET A 81 12.52 -3.46 -8.77
N ASP A 82 11.39 -3.56 -9.48
CA ASP A 82 10.79 -4.86 -9.77
C ASP A 82 10.08 -4.96 -11.12
N HIS A 83 9.77 -3.83 -11.76
CA HIS A 83 9.08 -3.80 -13.05
C HIS A 83 10.04 -3.79 -14.25
N ASN A 84 11.12 -3.02 -14.15
CA ASN A 84 12.06 -2.79 -15.28
C ASN A 84 13.40 -3.52 -15.10
N VAL A 85 13.47 -4.47 -14.18
CA VAL A 85 14.67 -5.25 -13.92
C VAL A 85 14.84 -6.33 -14.99
N PRO A 86 15.97 -6.37 -15.73
CA PRO A 86 16.23 -7.43 -16.70
C PRO A 86 16.29 -8.80 -16.03
N THR A 87 15.73 -9.81 -16.70
CA THR A 87 15.84 -11.22 -16.29
C THR A 87 17.15 -11.87 -16.78
N THR A 88 18.00 -11.12 -17.47
CA THR A 88 19.32 -11.53 -17.94
C THR A 88 20.39 -11.34 -16.85
N ASN A 89 21.65 -11.55 -17.21
CA ASN A 89 22.75 -11.36 -16.27
C ASN A 89 22.81 -9.90 -15.77
N ARG A 90 22.61 -9.72 -14.48
CA ARG A 90 22.54 -8.41 -13.80
C ARG A 90 23.86 -7.66 -13.73
N SER A 91 25.00 -8.34 -13.99
CA SER A 91 26.31 -7.68 -14.11
C SER A 91 26.51 -6.91 -15.41
N LEU A 92 25.58 -7.09 -16.36
CA LEU A 92 25.60 -6.36 -17.63
C LEU A 92 24.76 -5.08 -17.53
N PRO A 93 25.11 -4.04 -18.30
CA PRO A 93 24.29 -2.83 -18.38
C PRO A 93 22.87 -3.14 -18.86
N ILE A 94 21.89 -2.40 -18.34
CA ILE A 94 20.50 -2.47 -18.80
C ILE A 94 20.45 -1.91 -20.23
N VAL A 95 20.09 -2.77 -21.17
CA VAL A 95 20.08 -2.42 -22.62
C VAL A 95 18.91 -1.50 -22.96
N ASP A 96 17.76 -1.71 -22.37
CA ASP A 96 16.61 -0.83 -22.55
C ASP A 96 16.82 0.50 -21.84
N GLN A 97 16.90 1.58 -22.62
CA GLN A 97 17.24 2.91 -22.12
C GLN A 97 16.15 3.47 -21.19
N ILE A 98 14.88 3.18 -21.46
CA ILE A 98 13.77 3.68 -20.63
C ILE A 98 13.82 3.01 -19.26
N SER A 99 13.98 1.69 -19.23
CA SER A 99 14.17 0.92 -18.00
C SER A 99 15.36 1.43 -17.19
N ALA A 100 16.50 1.67 -17.85
CA ALA A 100 17.69 2.20 -17.19
C ALA A 100 17.45 3.60 -16.58
N ILE A 101 16.77 4.48 -17.30
CA ILE A 101 16.41 5.82 -16.80
C ILE A 101 15.52 5.72 -15.57
N GLN A 102 14.45 4.90 -15.63
CA GLN A 102 13.51 4.76 -14.51
C GLN A 102 14.18 4.20 -13.25
N ILE A 103 15.01 3.18 -13.40
CA ILE A 103 15.78 2.60 -12.29
C ILE A 103 16.74 3.65 -11.69
N ASN A 104 17.51 4.37 -12.51
CA ASN A 104 18.42 5.40 -12.02
C ASN A 104 17.67 6.55 -11.34
N THR A 105 16.55 6.96 -11.90
CA THR A 105 15.69 8.00 -11.30
C THR A 105 15.19 7.58 -9.91
N LEU A 106 14.80 6.31 -9.71
CA LEU A 106 14.41 5.82 -8.39
C LEU A 106 15.58 5.88 -7.39
N ILE A 107 16.80 5.49 -7.83
CA ILE A 107 18.01 5.55 -6.98
C ILE A 107 18.27 6.98 -6.53
N GLU A 108 18.25 7.94 -7.45
CA GLU A 108 18.48 9.35 -7.17
C GLU A 108 17.40 9.91 -6.21
N ASN A 109 16.13 9.62 -6.48
CA ASN A 109 15.02 10.04 -5.65
C ASN A 109 15.13 9.48 -4.23
N CYS A 110 15.41 8.19 -4.08
CA CYS A 110 15.57 7.59 -2.75
C CYS A 110 16.73 8.20 -1.97
N LYS A 111 17.85 8.48 -2.65
CA LYS A 111 19.01 9.15 -2.06
C LYS A 111 18.68 10.58 -1.61
N GLU A 112 18.01 11.35 -2.46
CA GLU A 112 17.62 12.74 -2.18
C GLU A 112 16.67 12.85 -0.98
N PHE A 113 15.65 11.99 -0.96
CA PHE A 113 14.58 12.05 0.06
C PHE A 113 14.82 11.15 1.27
N GLY A 114 15.96 10.45 1.34
CA GLY A 114 16.34 9.61 2.49
C GLY A 114 15.49 8.35 2.63
N ILE A 115 14.99 7.81 1.53
CA ILE A 115 14.15 6.61 1.51
C ILE A 115 15.03 5.35 1.42
N ARG A 116 14.68 4.32 2.19
CA ARG A 116 15.33 3.03 2.12
C ARG A 116 15.03 2.33 0.81
N LEU A 117 16.09 2.09 0.03
CA LEU A 117 16.02 1.40 -1.25
C LEU A 117 16.63 -0.02 -1.15
N PHE A 118 15.90 -1.00 -1.65
CA PHE A 118 16.41 -2.33 -1.96
C PHE A 118 16.76 -2.35 -3.44
N ASP A 119 17.99 -1.93 -3.76
CA ASP A 119 18.50 -1.81 -5.14
C ASP A 119 18.88 -3.16 -5.74
N LEU A 120 19.38 -3.14 -6.99
CA LEU A 120 19.72 -4.36 -7.75
C LEU A 120 20.82 -5.20 -7.10
N ASP A 121 21.70 -4.58 -6.31
CA ASP A 121 22.81 -5.24 -5.61
C ASP A 121 22.40 -5.69 -4.20
N SER A 122 21.23 -5.30 -3.73
CA SER A 122 20.72 -5.69 -2.42
C SER A 122 20.31 -7.17 -2.41
N PRO A 123 20.71 -7.95 -1.41
CA PRO A 123 20.22 -9.33 -1.24
C PRO A 123 18.72 -9.40 -0.95
N ASN A 124 18.11 -8.28 -0.58
CA ASN A 124 16.69 -8.16 -0.27
C ASN A 124 15.89 -7.53 -1.43
N GLN A 125 16.51 -7.34 -2.60
CA GLN A 125 15.78 -6.87 -3.79
C GLN A 125 14.84 -7.97 -4.30
N GLY A 126 13.64 -7.59 -4.67
CA GLY A 126 12.64 -8.49 -5.24
C GLY A 126 11.35 -7.76 -5.55
N ILE A 127 10.36 -8.51 -5.99
CA ILE A 127 9.00 -8.02 -6.25
C ILE A 127 8.47 -7.36 -4.98
N VAL A 128 7.97 -6.13 -5.09
CA VAL A 128 7.53 -5.31 -3.95
C VAL A 128 6.53 -6.04 -3.04
N HIS A 129 5.61 -6.79 -3.62
CA HIS A 129 4.59 -7.54 -2.86
C HIS A 129 5.11 -8.87 -2.27
N VAL A 130 6.32 -9.30 -2.61
CA VAL A 130 7.02 -10.44 -2.01
C VAL A 130 7.94 -9.97 -0.89
N ILE A 131 8.76 -8.97 -1.15
CA ILE A 131 9.69 -8.46 -0.13
C ILE A 131 8.97 -7.79 1.05
N GLY A 132 7.79 -7.21 0.82
CA GLY A 132 6.97 -6.64 1.88
C GLY A 132 6.73 -7.63 3.03
N PRO A 133 6.13 -8.79 2.79
CA PRO A 133 5.97 -9.84 3.79
C PRO A 133 7.29 -10.45 4.27
N GLU A 134 8.21 -10.78 3.37
CA GLU A 134 9.47 -11.47 3.72
C GLU A 134 10.36 -10.65 4.65
N LEU A 135 10.37 -9.34 4.50
CA LEU A 135 11.15 -8.43 5.33
C LEU A 135 10.38 -7.90 6.56
N GLY A 136 9.16 -8.40 6.79
CA GLY A 136 8.33 -7.96 7.91
C GLY A 136 7.82 -6.52 7.78
N LEU A 137 7.76 -5.98 6.56
CA LEU A 137 7.17 -4.67 6.30
C LEU A 137 5.64 -4.75 6.27
N THR A 138 5.11 -5.91 5.86
CA THR A 138 3.68 -6.21 5.88
C THR A 138 3.31 -6.84 7.21
N LEU A 139 2.49 -6.13 7.99
CA LEU A 139 2.06 -6.59 9.30
C LEU A 139 0.53 -6.65 9.39
N PRO A 140 -0.04 -7.62 10.13
CA PRO A 140 -1.47 -7.63 10.42
C PRO A 140 -1.91 -6.32 11.07
N GLY A 141 -3.04 -5.79 10.64
CA GLY A 141 -3.59 -4.55 11.17
C GLY A 141 -3.01 -3.26 10.58
N ALA A 142 -2.01 -3.35 9.71
CA ALA A 142 -1.40 -2.18 9.07
C ALA A 142 -2.19 -1.70 7.84
N THR A 143 -2.07 -0.42 7.53
CA THR A 143 -2.47 0.18 6.25
C THR A 143 -1.26 0.26 5.33
N ILE A 144 -1.39 -0.24 4.10
CA ILE A 144 -0.29 -0.32 3.12
C ILE A 144 -0.76 0.20 1.77
N VAL A 145 0.01 1.09 1.17
CA VAL A 145 -0.24 1.57 -0.20
C VAL A 145 0.99 1.42 -1.08
N CYS A 146 0.74 1.25 -2.38
CA CYS A 146 1.76 1.23 -3.42
C CYS A 146 1.12 1.71 -4.73
N GLY A 147 1.91 2.29 -5.62
CA GLY A 147 1.48 2.65 -6.97
C GLY A 147 1.36 1.43 -7.90
N ASP A 148 0.83 0.32 -7.42
CA ASP A 148 0.69 -0.96 -8.12
C ASP A 148 -0.67 -1.60 -7.82
N SER A 149 -1.31 -2.17 -8.87
CA SER A 149 -2.64 -2.77 -8.76
C SER A 149 -2.70 -4.05 -7.93
N HIS A 150 -1.56 -4.75 -7.73
CA HIS A 150 -1.48 -5.99 -6.95
C HIS A 150 -1.25 -5.75 -5.44
N THR A 151 -1.28 -4.51 -4.97
CA THR A 151 -1.05 -4.15 -3.57
C THR A 151 -2.02 -4.84 -2.61
N SER A 152 -3.25 -5.14 -3.05
CA SER A 152 -4.24 -5.87 -2.25
C SER A 152 -3.76 -7.27 -1.79
N THR A 153 -2.73 -7.85 -2.42
CA THR A 153 -2.08 -9.10 -2.00
C THR A 153 -1.66 -9.09 -0.53
N HIS A 154 -1.23 -7.93 0.00
CA HIS A 154 -0.87 -7.79 1.42
C HIS A 154 -2.04 -8.03 2.38
N GLY A 155 -3.30 -8.00 1.87
CA GLY A 155 -4.49 -8.37 2.62
C GLY A 155 -4.49 -9.82 3.09
N ALA A 156 -3.79 -10.73 2.40
CA ALA A 156 -3.59 -12.12 2.82
C ALA A 156 -2.84 -12.23 4.15
N PHE A 157 -2.09 -11.19 4.53
CA PHE A 157 -1.37 -11.09 5.80
C PHE A 157 -2.10 -10.27 6.85
N GLY A 158 -3.38 -9.93 6.61
CA GLY A 158 -4.21 -9.18 7.55
C GLY A 158 -3.98 -7.67 7.53
N ALA A 159 -3.38 -7.12 6.47
CA ALA A 159 -3.26 -5.68 6.26
C ALA A 159 -4.45 -5.13 5.46
N PHE A 160 -4.80 -3.86 5.65
CA PHE A 160 -5.65 -3.13 4.73
C PHE A 160 -4.74 -2.48 3.67
N ALA A 161 -4.67 -3.12 2.51
CA ALA A 161 -3.71 -2.77 1.47
C ALA A 161 -4.40 -2.55 0.12
N PHE A 162 -4.00 -1.51 -0.62
CA PHE A 162 -4.59 -1.18 -1.91
C PHE A 162 -3.64 -0.36 -2.79
N GLY A 163 -3.87 -0.46 -4.11
CA GLY A 163 -3.17 0.33 -5.12
C GLY A 163 -3.64 1.77 -5.16
N ILE A 164 -2.73 2.69 -5.43
CA ILE A 164 -3.00 4.12 -5.54
C ILE A 164 -2.41 4.70 -6.84
N GLY A 165 -3.00 5.78 -7.32
CA GLY A 165 -2.50 6.51 -8.49
C GLY A 165 -1.29 7.40 -8.17
N THR A 166 -0.57 7.85 -9.20
CA THR A 166 0.65 8.66 -9.06
C THR A 166 0.45 9.93 -8.23
N SER A 167 -0.67 10.63 -8.39
CA SER A 167 -0.99 11.83 -7.59
C SER A 167 -1.20 11.49 -6.11
N GLU A 168 -1.75 10.32 -5.82
CA GLU A 168 -1.93 9.82 -4.46
C GLU A 168 -0.59 9.38 -3.86
N VAL A 169 0.32 8.82 -4.69
CA VAL A 169 1.72 8.54 -4.27
C VAL A 169 2.39 9.83 -3.79
N GLU A 170 2.31 10.93 -4.57
CA GLU A 170 2.82 12.25 -4.13
C GLU A 170 2.19 12.68 -2.81
N HIS A 171 0.85 12.56 -2.70
CA HIS A 171 0.12 12.97 -1.51
C HIS A 171 0.56 12.19 -0.26
N VAL A 172 0.69 10.86 -0.37
CA VAL A 172 1.14 10.01 0.74
C VAL A 172 2.60 10.28 1.09
N LEU A 173 3.49 10.48 0.11
CA LEU A 173 4.87 10.90 0.37
C LEU A 173 4.93 12.19 1.19
N ALA A 174 4.09 13.18 0.84
CA ALA A 174 4.07 14.50 1.50
C ALA A 174 3.42 14.48 2.88
N THR A 175 2.42 13.63 3.13
CA THR A 175 1.54 13.73 4.31
C THR A 175 1.51 12.49 5.19
N GLN A 176 1.85 11.34 4.65
CA GLN A 176 1.65 10.00 5.23
C GLN A 176 0.16 9.66 5.46
N CYS A 177 -0.72 10.34 4.78
CA CYS A 177 -2.17 10.17 4.89
C CYS A 177 -2.81 10.13 3.50
N LEU A 178 -4.05 9.62 3.43
CA LEU A 178 -4.82 9.61 2.20
C LEU A 178 -6.32 9.81 2.49
N TRP A 179 -6.99 10.61 1.65
CA TRP A 179 -8.43 10.75 1.67
C TRP A 179 -9.09 9.57 0.95
N LEU A 180 -9.96 8.85 1.65
CA LEU A 180 -10.67 7.69 1.13
C LEU A 180 -12.13 7.69 1.54
N ASN A 181 -12.99 7.23 0.63
CA ASN A 181 -14.34 6.83 0.98
C ASN A 181 -14.28 5.44 1.62
N LYS A 182 -15.03 5.23 2.71
CA LYS A 182 -15.07 3.90 3.35
C LYS A 182 -15.63 2.88 2.36
N PRO A 183 -14.85 1.88 1.94
CA PRO A 183 -15.32 0.86 1.01
C PRO A 183 -16.39 -0.02 1.65
N LYS A 184 -17.30 -0.54 0.83
CA LYS A 184 -18.30 -1.50 1.28
C LYS A 184 -17.67 -2.89 1.38
N THR A 185 -18.08 -3.65 2.40
CA THR A 185 -17.69 -5.05 2.54
C THR A 185 -18.51 -5.92 1.57
N MET A 186 -17.84 -6.86 0.92
CA MET A 186 -18.45 -7.87 0.06
C MET A 186 -18.17 -9.26 0.64
N GLU A 187 -19.19 -10.10 0.70
CA GLU A 187 -19.05 -11.51 1.05
C GLU A 187 -19.06 -12.35 -0.21
N ILE A 188 -18.07 -13.23 -0.36
CA ILE A 188 -17.97 -14.17 -1.48
C ILE A 188 -18.02 -15.59 -0.91
N ASN A 189 -19.05 -16.33 -1.27
CA ASN A 189 -19.28 -17.71 -0.83
C ASN A 189 -18.94 -18.69 -1.96
N PHE A 190 -17.95 -19.55 -1.72
CA PHE A 190 -17.62 -20.67 -2.61
C PHE A 190 -18.45 -21.88 -2.21
N ILE A 191 -19.36 -22.33 -3.10
CA ILE A 191 -20.29 -23.42 -2.81
C ILE A 191 -19.87 -24.64 -3.66
N GLY A 192 -19.72 -25.79 -3.01
CA GLY A 192 -19.39 -27.05 -3.63
C GLY A 192 -18.16 -27.73 -3.04
N GLU A 193 -18.02 -29.00 -3.33
CA GLU A 193 -16.82 -29.75 -2.98
C GLU A 193 -15.98 -29.96 -4.25
N PRO A 194 -14.73 -29.46 -4.31
CA PRO A 194 -13.84 -29.77 -5.41
C PRO A 194 -13.59 -31.28 -5.41
N LYS A 195 -13.97 -31.97 -6.47
CA LYS A 195 -13.75 -33.44 -6.60
C LYS A 195 -12.26 -33.81 -6.58
N ASN A 196 -11.38 -32.84 -6.77
CA ASN A 196 -9.94 -33.00 -6.66
C ASN A 196 -9.31 -31.71 -6.12
N LEU A 197 -9.10 -31.64 -4.82
CA LEU A 197 -8.50 -30.47 -4.11
C LEU A 197 -7.10 -30.12 -4.63
N LEU A 198 -6.38 -31.09 -5.24
CA LEU A 198 -5.06 -30.83 -5.81
C LEU A 198 -5.11 -30.14 -7.18
N ALA A 199 -6.28 -30.09 -7.81
CA ALA A 199 -6.46 -29.52 -9.13
C ALA A 199 -7.03 -28.08 -9.11
N VAL A 200 -7.39 -27.54 -7.95
CA VAL A 200 -7.94 -26.19 -7.81
C VAL A 200 -7.00 -25.35 -6.94
N SER A 201 -6.38 -24.36 -7.56
CA SER A 201 -5.55 -23.37 -6.87
C SER A 201 -6.35 -22.12 -6.49
N ALA A 202 -5.82 -21.30 -5.62
CA ALA A 202 -6.41 -20.00 -5.32
C ALA A 202 -6.56 -19.13 -6.58
N LYS A 203 -5.64 -19.27 -7.54
CA LYS A 203 -5.68 -18.55 -8.83
C LYS A 203 -6.86 -18.97 -9.71
N ASP A 204 -7.37 -20.19 -9.56
CA ASP A 204 -8.54 -20.65 -10.31
C ASP A 204 -9.85 -20.10 -9.73
N ILE A 205 -9.80 -19.54 -8.53
CA ILE A 205 -10.94 -18.98 -7.80
C ILE A 205 -11.06 -17.46 -8.04
N ILE A 206 -9.93 -16.78 -8.26
CA ILE A 206 -9.85 -15.33 -8.50
C ILE A 206 -10.09 -15.04 -9.97
#